data_c7688a45492fbc56eb917179f4b29301
#
_entry.id   c7688a45492fbc56eb917179f4b29301
#
_cell.length_a   1.000
_cell.length_b   1.000
_cell.length_c   1.000
_cell.angle_alpha   90.00
_cell.angle_beta   90.00
_cell.angle_gamma   90.00
#
_symmetry.space_group_name_H-M   'P 1'
#
loop_
_entity.id
_entity.type
_entity.pdbx_description
1 polymer ?
#
loop_
_entity_poly.entity_id
_entity_poly.type
_entity_poly.pdbx_seq_one_letter_code
_entity_poly.pdbx_strand_id
1 'polypeptide(L)'
;MIPNRLIFIWLGPKFPWSGGLAIRSAYQIQKPSSLWLVHEGLKLEGDGWDLVKDIPGLEVIPVSDSHFEGLGDDGLCGKLFHTLTAPASRANLLRLALLYKYGGVYLDTDIVMVKPFGKLMLQKGFVGTEPVALPASLFGSFNPLRWIFCGVQFAFREFCARIPRGYGLFRIFEGLFTAAVNNAVIGSEPGNETISKAFGFIKTMPPEERLKRFRLGTRLLQKVTGNKSSD
;
A
#
# COMPACT_ATOMS: atom_id res chain seq x y z
N MET A 1 6.93 2.65 18.22
CA MET A 1 5.45 2.80 18.21
C MET A 1 5.05 3.64 17.02
N ILE A 2 4.03 3.22 16.30
CA ILE A 2 3.56 3.90 15.08
C ILE A 2 2.77 5.17 15.47
N PRO A 3 3.12 6.36 14.93
CA PRO A 3 2.33 7.57 15.14
C PRO A 3 0.88 7.41 14.64
N ASN A 4 -0.10 7.99 15.35
CA ASN A 4 -1.50 7.98 14.92
C ASN A 4 -1.74 8.99 13.78
N ARG A 5 -0.95 8.86 12.72
CA ARG A 5 -1.01 9.61 11.47
C ARG A 5 -1.49 8.71 10.36
N LEU A 6 -2.46 9.17 9.58
CA LEU A 6 -2.89 8.50 8.35
C LEU A 6 -2.36 9.26 7.14
N ILE A 7 -1.84 8.53 6.17
CA ILE A 7 -1.22 9.08 4.96
C ILE A 7 -1.90 8.46 3.74
N PHE A 8 -2.44 9.31 2.89
CA PHE A 8 -2.96 8.98 1.57
C PHE A 8 -2.12 9.68 0.50
N ILE A 9 -1.97 9.08 -0.66
CA ILE A 9 -1.24 9.66 -1.80
C ILE A 9 -2.15 9.66 -3.02
N TRP A 10 -2.25 10.81 -3.68
CA TRP A 10 -2.95 10.94 -4.94
C TRP A 10 -2.15 11.78 -5.93
N LEU A 11 -1.68 11.17 -7.02
CA LEU A 11 -0.83 11.82 -8.04
C LEU A 11 -1.61 12.11 -9.34
N GLY A 12 -2.92 12.00 -9.31
CA GLY A 12 -3.78 12.29 -10.46
C GLY A 12 -4.40 13.69 -10.40
N PRO A 13 -4.91 14.21 -11.53
CA PRO A 13 -5.48 15.56 -11.61
C PRO A 13 -6.82 15.71 -10.88
N LYS A 14 -7.63 14.64 -10.84
CA LYS A 14 -8.94 14.66 -10.18
C LYS A 14 -9.00 13.57 -9.11
N PHE A 15 -9.40 13.95 -7.90
CA PHE A 15 -9.51 13.02 -6.79
C PHE A 15 -10.86 12.28 -6.88
N PRO A 16 -10.84 10.94 -6.99
CA PRO A 16 -12.04 10.16 -7.24
C PRO A 16 -12.93 10.05 -6.00
N TRP A 17 -14.22 9.83 -6.19
CA TRP A 17 -15.18 9.60 -5.12
C TRP A 17 -14.77 8.47 -4.16
N SER A 18 -14.23 7.36 -4.69
CA SER A 18 -13.70 6.26 -3.88
C SER A 18 -12.62 6.71 -2.90
N GLY A 19 -11.72 7.60 -3.35
CA GLY A 19 -10.68 8.16 -2.50
C GLY A 19 -11.25 9.03 -1.37
N GLY A 20 -12.30 9.80 -1.67
CA GLY A 20 -13.03 10.56 -0.65
C GLY A 20 -13.67 9.65 0.40
N LEU A 21 -14.29 8.55 -0.02
CA LEU A 21 -14.86 7.54 0.87
C LEU A 21 -13.78 6.86 1.74
N ALA A 22 -12.63 6.52 1.16
CA ALA A 22 -11.50 5.93 1.86
C ALA A 22 -11.02 6.84 2.99
N ILE A 23 -10.72 8.11 2.69
CA ILE A 23 -10.28 9.10 3.69
C ILE A 23 -11.35 9.31 4.78
N ARG A 24 -12.61 9.45 4.38
CA ARG A 24 -13.71 9.69 5.34
C ARG A 24 -13.90 8.52 6.30
N SER A 25 -13.88 7.28 5.78
CA SER A 25 -13.97 6.08 6.61
C SER A 25 -12.79 5.98 7.59
N ALA A 26 -11.58 6.25 7.12
CA ALA A 26 -10.38 6.22 7.94
C ALA A 26 -10.39 7.29 9.04
N TYR A 27 -10.81 8.50 8.71
CA TYR A 27 -10.97 9.58 9.68
C TYR A 27 -11.96 9.21 10.80
N GLN A 28 -13.13 8.70 10.42
CA GLN A 28 -14.19 8.34 11.38
C GLN A 28 -13.81 7.17 12.29
N ILE A 29 -13.14 6.16 11.73
CA ILE A 29 -12.85 4.90 12.44
C ILE A 29 -11.56 5.00 13.27
N GLN A 30 -10.47 5.55 12.71
CA GLN A 30 -9.17 5.61 13.38
C GLN A 30 -9.04 6.81 14.29
N LYS A 31 -9.76 7.92 14.01
CA LYS A 31 -9.64 9.21 14.72
C LYS A 31 -8.17 9.62 14.84
N PRO A 32 -7.50 9.87 13.70
CA PRO A 32 -6.07 10.14 13.68
C PRO A 32 -5.77 11.50 14.32
N SER A 33 -4.57 11.64 14.89
CA SER A 33 -4.05 12.92 15.35
C SER A 33 -3.52 13.79 14.21
N SER A 34 -3.24 13.17 13.05
CA SER A 34 -2.77 13.84 11.83
C SER A 34 -3.27 13.05 10.60
N LEU A 35 -3.87 13.76 9.64
CA LEU A 35 -4.44 13.15 8.43
C LEU A 35 -3.91 13.88 7.20
N TRP A 36 -3.10 13.18 6.40
CA TRP A 36 -2.43 13.74 5.24
C TRP A 36 -2.97 13.17 3.94
N LEU A 37 -3.26 14.07 3.00
CA LEU A 37 -3.43 13.74 1.60
C LEU A 37 -2.27 14.35 0.82
N VAL A 38 -1.31 13.51 0.44
CA VAL A 38 -0.14 13.95 -0.32
C VAL A 38 -0.49 14.01 -1.79
N HIS A 39 -0.34 15.19 -2.40
CA HIS A 39 -0.78 15.48 -3.75
C HIS A 39 0.27 16.26 -4.53
N GLU A 40 0.39 16.00 -5.83
CA GLU A 40 1.38 16.64 -6.68
C GLU A 40 0.90 17.98 -7.28
N GLY A 41 -0.41 18.17 -7.42
CA GLY A 41 -0.98 19.36 -8.04
C GLY A 41 -1.12 20.56 -7.09
N LEU A 42 -1.20 21.75 -7.67
CA LEU A 42 -1.47 22.99 -6.93
C LEU A 42 -2.92 23.04 -6.40
N LYS A 43 -3.85 22.40 -7.10
CA LYS A 43 -5.28 22.40 -6.78
C LYS A 43 -5.84 21.00 -6.88
N LEU A 44 -6.47 20.53 -5.82
CA LEU A 44 -7.18 19.26 -5.79
C LEU A 44 -8.65 19.48 -6.15
N GLU A 45 -9.15 18.70 -7.10
CA GLU A 45 -10.51 18.79 -7.59
C GLU A 45 -11.13 17.39 -7.72
N GLY A 46 -12.45 17.34 -7.86
CA GLY A 46 -13.22 16.12 -8.11
C GLY A 46 -14.15 15.73 -6.97
N ASP A 47 -15.07 14.80 -7.26
CA ASP A 47 -16.14 14.38 -6.34
C ASP A 47 -15.60 13.83 -5.01
N GLY A 48 -14.43 13.22 -5.02
CA GLY A 48 -13.76 12.75 -3.81
C GLY A 48 -13.24 13.88 -2.94
N TRP A 49 -12.76 14.98 -3.55
CA TRP A 49 -12.33 16.16 -2.82
C TRP A 49 -13.49 16.84 -2.12
N ASP A 50 -14.63 16.96 -2.78
CA ASP A 50 -15.85 17.54 -2.19
C ASP A 50 -16.35 16.76 -0.96
N LEU A 51 -16.06 15.47 -0.89
CA LEU A 51 -16.39 14.64 0.29
C LEU A 51 -15.49 14.89 1.50
N VAL A 52 -14.28 15.41 1.31
CA VAL A 52 -13.26 15.43 2.37
C VAL A 52 -12.69 16.79 2.71
N LYS A 53 -12.85 17.80 1.85
CA LYS A 53 -12.28 19.15 2.02
C LYS A 53 -12.61 19.81 3.36
N ASP A 54 -13.75 19.47 3.96
CA ASP A 54 -14.21 20.02 5.23
C ASP A 54 -13.89 19.10 6.44
N ILE A 55 -13.09 18.05 6.28
CA ILE A 55 -12.67 17.19 7.39
C ILE A 55 -11.69 17.98 8.28
N PRO A 56 -12.00 18.17 9.57
CA PRO A 56 -11.09 18.85 10.49
C PRO A 56 -9.73 18.15 10.57
N GLY A 57 -8.66 18.93 10.41
CA GLY A 57 -7.28 18.40 10.50
C GLY A 57 -6.80 17.61 9.29
N LEU A 58 -7.55 17.61 8.17
CA LEU A 58 -7.03 17.14 6.90
C LEU A 58 -6.04 18.16 6.33
N GLU A 59 -4.82 17.71 6.13
CA GLU A 59 -3.75 18.50 5.52
C GLU A 59 -3.46 17.98 4.11
N VAL A 60 -3.54 18.86 3.11
CA VAL A 60 -3.07 18.56 1.75
C VAL A 60 -1.58 18.92 1.68
N ILE A 61 -0.75 17.90 1.57
CA ILE A 61 0.71 18.04 1.58
C ILE A 61 1.21 18.00 0.15
N PRO A 62 1.90 19.03 -0.35
CA PRO A 62 2.50 18.99 -1.68
C PRO A 62 3.64 17.97 -1.73
N VAL A 63 3.74 17.23 -2.84
CA VAL A 63 4.93 16.40 -3.09
C VAL A 63 6.14 17.33 -3.23
N SER A 64 7.19 17.02 -2.49
CA SER A 64 8.44 17.80 -2.44
C SER A 64 9.65 16.89 -2.40
N ASP A 65 10.75 17.33 -2.97
CA ASP A 65 12.05 16.64 -2.91
C ASP A 65 12.53 16.43 -1.47
N SER A 66 12.13 17.31 -0.57
CA SER A 66 12.41 17.17 0.86
C SER A 66 11.91 15.85 1.46
N HIS A 67 10.89 15.21 0.87
CA HIS A 67 10.42 13.89 1.31
C HIS A 67 11.46 12.79 1.07
N PHE A 68 12.38 13.00 0.13
CA PHE A 68 13.41 12.03 -0.28
C PHE A 68 14.79 12.33 0.29
N GLU A 69 14.97 13.46 0.98
CA GLU A 69 16.25 13.83 1.60
C GLU A 69 16.70 12.79 2.62
N GLY A 70 17.97 12.40 2.54
CA GLY A 70 18.57 11.38 3.41
C GLY A 70 18.14 9.94 3.09
N LEU A 71 17.37 9.72 2.01
CA LEU A 71 16.95 8.40 1.56
C LEU A 71 17.80 7.91 0.39
N GLY A 72 18.70 6.99 0.66
CA GLY A 72 19.68 6.52 -0.30
C GLY A 72 20.82 7.54 -0.51
N ASP A 73 21.92 7.07 -1.13
CA ASP A 73 23.07 7.92 -1.44
C ASP A 73 22.74 8.83 -2.63
N ASP A 74 23.30 10.03 -2.62
CA ASP A 74 23.30 11.00 -3.74
C ASP A 74 21.89 11.40 -4.27
N GLY A 75 20.86 11.35 -3.44
CA GLY A 75 19.51 11.73 -3.83
C GLY A 75 18.85 10.75 -4.82
N LEU A 76 19.28 9.48 -4.84
CA LEU A 76 18.79 8.46 -5.75
C LEU A 76 17.26 8.36 -5.74
N CYS A 77 16.62 8.37 -4.57
CA CYS A 77 15.18 8.20 -4.46
C CYS A 77 14.41 9.39 -5.07
N GLY A 78 14.88 10.63 -4.88
CA GLY A 78 14.30 11.82 -5.52
C GLY A 78 14.44 11.76 -7.04
N LYS A 79 15.66 11.48 -7.55
CA LYS A 79 15.92 11.32 -9.00
C LYS A 79 15.03 10.22 -9.60
N LEU A 80 14.92 9.07 -8.92
CA LEU A 80 14.09 7.96 -9.37
C LEU A 80 12.60 8.35 -9.40
N PHE A 81 12.10 9.07 -8.39
CA PHE A 81 10.72 9.55 -8.35
C PHE A 81 10.36 10.39 -9.59
N HIS A 82 11.25 11.28 -10.01
CA HIS A 82 11.04 12.12 -11.21
C HIS A 82 11.22 11.35 -12.53
N THR A 83 12.02 10.28 -12.53
CA THR A 83 12.20 9.43 -13.72
C THR A 83 11.02 8.48 -13.96
N LEU A 84 10.33 8.07 -12.88
CA LEU A 84 9.19 7.17 -12.97
C LEU A 84 7.98 7.88 -13.63
N THR A 85 7.46 7.30 -14.71
CA THR A 85 6.30 7.84 -15.43
C THR A 85 4.96 7.30 -14.90
N ALA A 86 4.94 6.06 -14.38
CA ALA A 86 3.72 5.44 -13.86
C ALA A 86 3.35 5.98 -12.47
N PRO A 87 2.17 6.62 -12.27
CA PRO A 87 1.75 7.16 -10.98
C PRO A 87 1.81 6.14 -9.84
N ALA A 88 1.44 4.88 -10.11
CA ALA A 88 1.51 3.80 -9.12
C ALA A 88 2.94 3.50 -8.65
N SER A 89 3.93 3.55 -9.55
CA SER A 89 5.34 3.34 -9.19
C SER A 89 5.89 4.51 -8.39
N ARG A 90 5.49 5.74 -8.75
CA ARG A 90 5.82 6.96 -8.01
C ARG A 90 5.23 6.92 -6.60
N ALA A 91 3.94 6.58 -6.48
CA ALA A 91 3.28 6.42 -5.20
C ALA A 91 3.93 5.33 -4.33
N ASN A 92 4.39 4.21 -4.92
CA ASN A 92 5.11 3.16 -4.21
C ASN A 92 6.41 3.67 -3.55
N LEU A 93 7.17 4.48 -4.26
CA LEU A 93 8.40 5.07 -3.73
C LEU A 93 8.10 6.13 -2.67
N LEU A 94 7.15 7.02 -2.96
CA LEU A 94 6.76 8.12 -2.07
C LEU A 94 6.20 7.60 -0.73
N ARG A 95 5.35 6.55 -0.74
CA ARG A 95 4.82 5.97 0.52
C ARG A 95 5.91 5.45 1.43
N LEU A 96 6.95 4.81 0.88
CA LEU A 96 8.07 4.34 1.67
C LEU A 96 8.88 5.51 2.25
N ALA A 97 9.09 6.56 1.47
CA ALA A 97 9.78 7.77 1.90
C ALA A 97 9.04 8.46 3.06
N LEU A 98 7.74 8.68 2.91
CA LEU A 98 6.90 9.30 3.94
C LEU A 98 6.85 8.46 5.23
N LEU A 99 6.67 7.15 5.10
CA LEU A 99 6.64 6.24 6.26
C LEU A 99 7.98 6.18 6.96
N TYR A 100 9.09 6.17 6.23
CA TYR A 100 10.41 6.19 6.83
C TYR A 100 10.69 7.49 7.59
N LYS A 101 10.36 8.62 6.97
CA LYS A 101 10.67 9.95 7.52
C LYS A 101 9.74 10.33 8.68
N TYR A 102 8.45 10.08 8.52
CA TYR A 102 7.43 10.62 9.43
C TYR A 102 6.70 9.54 10.23
N GLY A 103 6.77 8.29 9.83
CA GLY A 103 5.96 7.23 10.40
C GLY A 103 4.47 7.43 10.16
N GLY A 104 3.66 6.50 10.67
CA GLY A 104 2.21 6.51 10.54
C GLY A 104 1.70 5.30 9.78
N VAL A 105 0.47 5.38 9.30
CA VAL A 105 -0.16 4.34 8.49
C VAL A 105 -0.51 4.90 7.13
N TYR A 106 0.07 4.31 6.09
CA TYR A 106 -0.31 4.54 4.70
C TYR A 106 -1.52 3.68 4.34
N LEU A 107 -2.45 4.27 3.62
CA LEU A 107 -3.62 3.61 3.05
C LEU A 107 -3.76 4.00 1.58
N ASP A 108 -4.01 3.01 0.71
CA ASP A 108 -4.42 3.28 -0.68
C ASP A 108 -5.80 3.96 -0.70
N THR A 109 -6.05 4.77 -1.72
CA THR A 109 -7.29 5.56 -1.88
C THR A 109 -8.52 4.74 -2.29
N ASP A 110 -8.39 3.42 -2.35
CA ASP A 110 -9.47 2.46 -2.57
C ASP A 110 -9.74 1.56 -1.35
N ILE A 111 -9.09 1.85 -0.22
CA ILE A 111 -9.26 1.10 1.04
C ILE A 111 -10.30 1.77 1.93
N VAL A 112 -11.40 1.08 2.18
CA VAL A 112 -12.42 1.50 3.16
C VAL A 112 -12.11 0.88 4.51
N MET A 113 -11.88 1.74 5.50
CA MET A 113 -11.60 1.31 6.86
C MET A 113 -12.89 0.92 7.59
N VAL A 114 -12.90 -0.25 8.24
CA VAL A 114 -14.08 -0.76 8.97
C VAL A 114 -13.81 -0.99 10.46
N LYS A 115 -12.53 -1.02 10.86
CA LYS A 115 -12.10 -1.17 12.27
C LYS A 115 -10.80 -0.39 12.50
N PRO A 116 -10.56 0.14 13.72
CA PRO A 116 -9.30 0.79 14.05
C PRO A 116 -8.15 -0.22 14.09
N PHE A 117 -6.93 0.25 13.87
CA PHE A 117 -5.73 -0.59 13.92
C PHE A 117 -5.41 -1.12 15.33
N GLY A 118 -5.88 -0.48 16.38
CA GLY A 118 -5.76 -0.93 17.75
C GLY A 118 -4.33 -1.29 18.15
N LYS A 119 -4.11 -2.55 18.58
CA LYS A 119 -2.79 -3.03 19.05
C LYS A 119 -1.70 -3.03 17.96
N LEU A 120 -2.07 -2.98 16.68
CA LEU A 120 -1.08 -2.88 15.59
C LEU A 120 -0.27 -1.57 15.68
N MET A 121 -0.85 -0.50 16.21
CA MET A 121 -0.16 0.78 16.40
C MET A 121 0.98 0.70 17.43
N LEU A 122 1.02 -0.33 18.28
CA LEU A 122 2.08 -0.56 19.26
C LEU A 122 3.31 -1.26 18.67
N GLN A 123 3.17 -1.81 17.45
CA GLN A 123 4.26 -2.48 16.76
C GLN A 123 5.25 -1.47 16.16
N LYS A 124 6.44 -1.96 15.75
CA LYS A 124 7.42 -1.18 14.97
C LYS A 124 6.94 -0.96 13.53
N GLY A 125 6.21 -1.92 13.00
CA GLY A 125 5.62 -1.87 11.66
C GLY A 125 4.70 -3.04 11.40
N PHE A 126 3.81 -2.88 10.40
CA PHE A 126 2.96 -3.94 9.86
C PHE A 126 2.69 -3.68 8.39
N VAL A 127 2.32 -4.74 7.68
CA VAL A 127 1.84 -4.67 6.29
C VAL A 127 0.54 -5.44 6.17
N GLY A 128 -0.33 -4.99 5.28
CA GLY A 128 -1.53 -5.72 4.91
C GLY A 128 -1.18 -7.04 4.24
N THR A 129 -2.07 -8.01 4.36
CA THR A 129 -2.02 -9.25 3.59
C THR A 129 -3.35 -9.47 2.88
N GLU A 130 -3.31 -10.15 1.75
CA GLU A 130 -4.49 -10.52 0.99
C GLU A 130 -4.47 -12.01 0.65
N PRO A 131 -5.64 -12.68 0.64
CA PRO A 131 -5.75 -14.06 0.20
C PRO A 131 -5.66 -14.15 -1.32
N VAL A 132 -4.67 -14.87 -1.82
CA VAL A 132 -4.40 -15.04 -3.26
C VAL A 132 -4.72 -16.47 -3.68
N ALA A 133 -5.60 -16.62 -4.67
CA ALA A 133 -5.96 -17.92 -5.24
C ALA A 133 -4.91 -18.44 -6.24
N LEU A 134 -4.27 -17.53 -6.98
CA LEU A 134 -3.25 -17.87 -7.99
C LEU A 134 -1.91 -17.23 -7.59
N PRO A 135 -1.17 -17.83 -6.64
CA PRO A 135 0.12 -17.31 -6.23
C PRO A 135 1.15 -17.38 -7.37
N ALA A 136 2.10 -16.45 -7.40
CA ALA A 136 3.11 -16.38 -8.46
C ALA A 136 3.92 -17.67 -8.60
N SER A 137 4.16 -18.38 -7.50
CA SER A 137 4.84 -19.69 -7.49
C SER A 137 4.09 -20.81 -8.21
N LEU A 138 2.80 -20.61 -8.52
CA LEU A 138 2.03 -21.56 -9.30
C LEU A 138 2.57 -21.66 -10.72
N PHE A 139 2.95 -20.52 -11.32
CA PHE A 139 3.42 -20.45 -12.70
C PHE A 139 4.77 -21.14 -12.94
N GLY A 140 5.55 -21.39 -11.88
CA GLY A 140 6.77 -22.22 -11.92
C GLY A 140 6.55 -23.68 -11.52
N SER A 141 5.30 -24.09 -11.21
CA SER A 141 5.00 -25.44 -10.73
C SER A 141 4.53 -26.36 -11.85
N PHE A 142 5.16 -27.54 -11.97
CA PHE A 142 4.70 -28.63 -12.84
C PHE A 142 3.72 -29.59 -12.16
N ASN A 143 3.31 -29.34 -10.91
CA ASN A 143 2.38 -30.20 -10.18
C ASN A 143 0.92 -29.91 -10.58
N PRO A 144 0.22 -30.85 -11.29
CA PRO A 144 -1.14 -30.64 -11.76
C PRO A 144 -2.15 -30.52 -10.61
N LEU A 145 -1.94 -31.21 -9.49
CA LEU A 145 -2.84 -31.13 -8.32
C LEU A 145 -2.83 -29.73 -7.72
N ARG A 146 -1.68 -29.07 -7.73
CA ARG A 146 -1.56 -27.68 -7.27
C ARG A 146 -2.35 -26.72 -8.17
N TRP A 147 -2.31 -26.93 -9.48
CA TRP A 147 -3.08 -26.14 -10.44
C TRP A 147 -4.58 -26.34 -10.27
N ILE A 148 -5.03 -27.60 -10.08
CA ILE A 148 -6.44 -27.91 -9.83
C ILE A 148 -6.90 -27.24 -8.52
N PHE A 149 -6.13 -27.36 -7.45
CA PHE A 149 -6.46 -26.75 -6.14
C PHE A 149 -6.58 -25.22 -6.24
N CYS A 150 -5.62 -24.56 -6.87
CA CYS A 150 -5.66 -23.11 -7.07
C CYS A 150 -6.81 -22.69 -7.99
N GLY A 151 -7.14 -23.51 -9.02
CA GLY A 151 -8.29 -23.29 -9.89
C GLY A 151 -9.61 -23.35 -9.13
N VAL A 152 -9.77 -24.33 -8.22
CA VAL A 152 -10.95 -24.43 -7.33
C VAL A 152 -11.03 -23.22 -6.41
N GLN A 153 -9.92 -22.81 -5.80
CA GLN A 153 -9.88 -21.61 -4.95
C GLN A 153 -10.29 -20.36 -5.72
N PHE A 154 -9.79 -20.20 -6.95
CA PHE A 154 -10.15 -19.08 -7.83
C PHE A 154 -11.65 -19.09 -8.14
N ALA A 155 -12.18 -20.23 -8.56
CA ALA A 155 -13.61 -20.38 -8.88
C ALA A 155 -14.49 -20.08 -7.64
N PHE A 156 -14.11 -20.59 -6.48
CA PHE A 156 -14.80 -20.32 -5.22
C PHE A 156 -14.79 -18.83 -4.84
N ARG A 157 -13.66 -18.15 -4.95
CA ARG A 157 -13.56 -16.70 -4.72
C ARG A 157 -14.46 -15.90 -5.66
N GLU A 158 -14.42 -16.25 -6.95
CA GLU A 158 -15.26 -15.62 -7.97
C GLU A 158 -16.76 -15.88 -7.76
N PHE A 159 -17.13 -17.06 -7.29
CA PHE A 159 -18.48 -17.38 -6.89
C PHE A 159 -18.91 -16.50 -5.71
N CYS A 160 -18.12 -16.47 -4.64
CA CYS A 160 -18.40 -15.64 -3.48
C CYS A 160 -18.51 -14.14 -3.82
N ALA A 161 -17.74 -13.64 -4.76
CA ALA A 161 -17.79 -12.24 -5.21
C ALA A 161 -19.12 -11.87 -5.91
N ARG A 162 -19.82 -12.86 -6.47
CA ARG A 162 -21.05 -12.64 -7.26
C ARG A 162 -22.35 -12.83 -6.47
N ILE A 163 -22.29 -13.43 -5.28
CA ILE A 163 -23.49 -13.68 -4.48
C ILE A 163 -23.65 -12.65 -3.35
N PRO A 164 -24.90 -12.28 -3.00
CA PRO A 164 -25.17 -11.44 -1.85
C PRO A 164 -24.59 -12.06 -0.57
N ARG A 165 -23.88 -11.27 0.24
CA ARG A 165 -23.21 -11.73 1.47
C ARG A 165 -22.11 -12.79 1.28
N GLY A 166 -21.66 -13.05 0.05
CA GLY A 166 -20.65 -14.05 -0.25
C GLY A 166 -19.29 -13.78 0.41
N TYR A 167 -19.00 -12.54 0.79
CA TYR A 167 -17.84 -12.22 1.62
C TYR A 167 -17.84 -12.93 2.98
N GLY A 168 -19.02 -13.07 3.62
CA GLY A 168 -19.15 -13.84 4.85
C GLY A 168 -18.80 -15.31 4.68
N LEU A 169 -19.24 -15.91 3.56
CA LEU A 169 -18.88 -17.28 3.18
C LEU A 169 -17.38 -17.40 2.87
N PHE A 170 -16.82 -16.45 2.11
CA PHE A 170 -15.40 -16.43 1.77
C PHE A 170 -14.52 -16.42 3.02
N ARG A 171 -14.84 -15.61 4.03
CA ARG A 171 -14.08 -15.51 5.28
C ARG A 171 -13.95 -16.82 6.05
N ILE A 172 -14.91 -17.72 5.93
CA ILE A 172 -14.85 -19.05 6.61
C ILE A 172 -13.69 -19.88 6.02
N PHE A 173 -13.45 -19.73 4.72
CA PHE A 173 -12.45 -20.50 3.99
C PHE A 173 -11.17 -19.69 3.64
N GLU A 174 -11.10 -18.43 4.07
CA GLU A 174 -9.97 -17.54 3.78
C GLU A 174 -8.61 -18.13 4.18
N GLY A 175 -8.57 -18.87 5.29
CA GLY A 175 -7.37 -19.55 5.79
C GLY A 175 -6.81 -20.65 4.87
N LEU A 176 -7.56 -21.09 3.88
CA LEU A 176 -7.08 -22.04 2.86
C LEU A 176 -6.30 -21.37 1.73
N PHE A 177 -6.39 -20.04 1.61
CA PHE A 177 -5.72 -19.29 0.58
C PHE A 177 -4.30 -18.90 0.98
N THR A 178 -3.42 -18.77 0.01
CA THR A 178 -2.08 -18.25 0.26
C THR A 178 -2.17 -16.77 0.64
N ALA A 179 -1.64 -16.40 1.80
CA ALA A 179 -1.53 -15.01 2.19
C ALA A 179 -0.36 -14.35 1.47
N ALA A 180 -0.65 -13.34 0.66
CA ALA A 180 0.37 -12.52 0.01
C ALA A 180 0.44 -11.14 0.67
N VAL A 181 1.63 -10.54 0.70
CA VAL A 181 1.82 -9.17 1.17
C VAL A 181 1.08 -8.22 0.24
N ASN A 182 0.27 -7.34 0.82
CA ASN A 182 -0.40 -6.26 0.11
C ASN A 182 0.19 -4.93 0.55
N ASN A 183 0.53 -4.07 -0.40
CA ASN A 183 1.12 -2.77 -0.14
C ASN A 183 0.09 -1.62 0.00
N ALA A 184 -1.19 -1.96 -0.01
CA ALA A 184 -2.28 -0.99 0.15
C ALA A 184 -2.43 -0.47 1.60
N VAL A 185 -1.91 -1.23 2.58
CA VAL A 185 -1.93 -0.84 3.99
C VAL A 185 -0.56 -1.12 4.59
N ILE A 186 0.14 -0.08 5.03
CA ILE A 186 1.47 -0.19 5.63
C ILE A 186 1.55 0.73 6.84
N GLY A 187 1.80 0.16 8.02
CA GLY A 187 2.08 0.92 9.23
C GLY A 187 3.56 0.87 9.58
N SER A 188 4.13 1.99 10.00
CA SER A 188 5.55 2.07 10.34
C SER A 188 5.86 3.16 11.37
N GLU A 189 6.77 2.87 12.28
CA GLU A 189 7.44 3.91 13.06
C GLU A 189 8.45 4.65 12.16
N PRO A 190 8.82 5.91 12.48
CA PRO A 190 9.87 6.62 11.75
C PRO A 190 11.20 5.88 11.83
N GLY A 191 12.00 5.92 10.76
CA GLY A 191 13.31 5.27 10.71
C GLY A 191 13.27 3.74 10.73
N ASN A 192 12.15 3.12 10.39
CA ASN A 192 11.97 1.67 10.45
C ASN A 192 13.01 0.92 9.62
N GLU A 193 13.65 -0.07 10.24
CA GLU A 193 14.73 -0.86 9.65
C GLU A 193 14.29 -1.63 8.39
N THR A 194 13.06 -2.16 8.36
CA THR A 194 12.53 -2.89 7.20
C THR A 194 12.39 -1.96 5.99
N ILE A 195 11.93 -0.72 6.20
CA ILE A 195 11.86 0.27 5.13
C ILE A 195 13.26 0.73 4.72
N SER A 196 14.19 0.89 5.66
CA SER A 196 15.60 1.17 5.36
C SER A 196 16.20 0.08 4.46
N LYS A 197 15.97 -1.19 4.77
CA LYS A 197 16.36 -2.32 3.91
C LYS A 197 15.76 -2.23 2.50
N ALA A 198 14.52 -1.75 2.37
CA ALA A 198 13.89 -1.56 1.06
C ALA A 198 14.66 -0.53 0.22
N PHE A 199 15.10 0.59 0.80
CA PHE A 199 15.95 1.55 0.11
C PHE A 199 17.32 0.96 -0.28
N GLY A 200 17.92 0.15 0.59
CA GLY A 200 19.13 -0.60 0.28
C GLY A 200 18.96 -1.51 -0.95
N PHE A 201 17.83 -2.23 -1.03
CA PHE A 201 17.53 -3.04 -2.23
C PHE A 201 17.30 -2.21 -3.48
N ILE A 202 16.62 -1.06 -3.38
CA ILE A 202 16.45 -0.15 -4.53
C ILE A 202 17.82 0.30 -5.04
N LYS A 203 18.77 0.60 -4.15
CA LYS A 203 20.13 1.01 -4.49
C LYS A 203 20.88 -0.07 -5.29
N THR A 204 20.79 -1.33 -4.86
CA THR A 204 21.48 -2.45 -5.52
C THR A 204 20.78 -2.97 -6.77
N MET A 205 19.54 -2.54 -7.02
CA MET A 205 18.76 -2.96 -8.18
C MET A 205 19.29 -2.30 -9.47
N PRO A 206 19.42 -3.03 -10.60
CA PRO A 206 19.77 -2.46 -11.88
C PRO A 206 18.81 -1.32 -12.28
N PRO A 207 19.28 -0.25 -12.94
CA PRO A 207 18.45 0.92 -13.29
C PRO A 207 17.18 0.54 -14.06
N GLU A 208 17.30 -0.35 -15.05
CA GLU A 208 16.19 -0.83 -15.89
C GLU A 208 15.14 -1.62 -15.08
N GLU A 209 15.55 -2.31 -14.02
CA GLU A 209 14.65 -3.04 -13.14
C GLU A 209 13.84 -2.11 -12.23
N ARG A 210 14.42 -0.98 -11.80
CA ARG A 210 13.73 0.03 -10.97
C ARG A 210 12.53 0.64 -11.68
N LEU A 211 12.57 0.69 -13.02
CA LEU A 211 11.51 1.28 -13.84
C LEU A 211 10.37 0.30 -14.16
N LYS A 212 10.58 -1.01 -13.93
CA LYS A 212 9.56 -2.02 -14.20
C LYS A 212 8.38 -1.91 -13.24
N ARG A 213 7.18 -2.06 -13.79
CA ARG A 213 5.92 -2.07 -13.03
C ARG A 213 5.98 -3.10 -11.89
N PHE A 214 5.42 -2.76 -10.72
CA PHE A 214 5.36 -3.57 -9.49
C PHE A 214 6.68 -3.86 -8.78
N ARG A 215 7.85 -3.50 -9.30
CA ARG A 215 9.14 -3.76 -8.65
C ARG A 215 9.32 -3.00 -7.34
N LEU A 216 8.87 -1.75 -7.28
CA LEU A 216 8.96 -0.89 -6.10
C LEU A 216 7.78 -1.03 -5.12
N GLY A 217 6.83 -1.91 -5.42
CA GLY A 217 5.64 -2.15 -4.60
C GLY A 217 5.71 -3.46 -3.82
N THR A 218 4.69 -4.29 -4.00
CA THR A 218 4.48 -5.56 -3.28
C THR A 218 5.70 -6.48 -3.32
N ARG A 219 6.38 -6.60 -4.48
CA ARG A 219 7.57 -7.47 -4.62
C ARG A 219 8.74 -7.01 -3.74
N LEU A 220 8.95 -5.70 -3.63
CA LEU A 220 9.97 -5.14 -2.75
C LEU A 220 9.64 -5.43 -1.29
N LEU A 221 8.39 -5.20 -0.87
CA LEU A 221 7.94 -5.49 0.49
C LEU A 221 8.05 -6.97 0.83
N GLN A 222 7.63 -7.87 -0.04
CA GLN A 222 7.80 -9.32 0.15
C GLN A 222 9.27 -9.68 0.42
N LYS A 223 10.18 -9.12 -0.36
CA LYS A 223 11.62 -9.37 -0.22
C LYS A 223 12.19 -8.89 1.12
N VAL A 224 11.77 -7.71 1.60
CA VAL A 224 12.33 -7.13 2.84
C VAL A 224 11.64 -7.63 4.10
N THR A 225 10.37 -8.07 4.03
CA THR A 225 9.66 -8.64 5.18
C THR A 225 9.99 -10.11 5.42
N GLY A 226 10.72 -10.76 4.51
CA GLY A 226 11.07 -12.18 4.61
C GLY A 226 9.86 -13.11 4.49
N ASN A 227 8.72 -12.58 4.07
CA ASN A 227 7.52 -13.36 3.86
C ASN A 227 7.71 -14.20 2.58
N LYS A 228 8.16 -15.45 2.74
CA LYS A 228 8.28 -16.45 1.67
C LYS A 228 6.88 -16.91 1.22
N SER A 229 6.02 -15.98 0.85
CA SER A 229 4.87 -16.33 0.02
C SER A 229 5.42 -16.57 -1.38
N SER A 230 5.92 -17.81 -1.56
CA SER A 230 6.11 -18.48 -2.85
C SER A 230 6.92 -17.68 -3.90
N ASP A 231 8.25 -17.88 -3.89
CA ASP A 231 8.98 -17.96 -5.16
C ASP A 231 8.39 -19.08 -6.03
#